data_d7e2d1a70753683c4b2ae6f5e898c482
#
_entry.id   d7e2d1a70753683c4b2ae6f5e898c482
#
_cell.length_a   1.000
_cell.length_b   1.000
_cell.length_c   1.000
_cell.angle_alpha   90.00
_cell.angle_beta   90.00
_cell.angle_gamma   90.00
#
_symmetry.space_group_name_H-M   'P 1'
#
loop_
_entity.id
_entity.type
_entity.pdbx_description
1 polymer ?
#
loop_
_entity_poly.entity_id
_entity_poly.type
_entity_poly.pdbx_seq_one_letter_code
_entity_poly.pdbx_strand_id
1 'polypeptide(L)'
;MEYNKLIFVAQTGTCREAMAAGIMGDFTLRHPLEILSRGLVVQFQEPMNQKAEAVLISNGINMENYVSQQLTEEDLTEDALVITMEEIHRERILEQF
;
A
#
# COMPACT_ATOMS: atom_id res chain seq x y z
N MET A 1 15.32 13.32 -9.45
CA MET A 1 13.86 13.32 -9.27
C MET A 1 13.52 12.91 -7.84
N GLU A 2 12.71 13.70 -7.18
CA GLU A 2 12.28 13.39 -5.83
C GLU A 2 10.89 12.79 -5.84
N TYR A 3 10.72 11.73 -5.04
CA TYR A 3 9.41 11.14 -4.82
C TYR A 3 8.83 11.66 -3.52
N ASN A 4 7.57 12.05 -3.53
CA ASN A 4 6.85 12.51 -2.35
C ASN A 4 5.81 11.49 -1.88
N LYS A 5 5.60 10.44 -2.66
CA LYS A 5 4.58 9.44 -2.40
C LYS A 5 5.13 8.06 -2.69
N LEU A 6 4.86 7.12 -1.81
CA LEU A 6 5.24 5.71 -1.96
C LEU A 6 3.97 4.88 -1.86
N ILE A 7 3.67 4.11 -2.91
CA ILE A 7 2.44 3.32 -2.98
C ILE A 7 2.79 1.84 -3.11
N PHE A 8 2.37 1.04 -2.15
CA PHE A 8 2.49 -0.42 -2.22
C PHE A 8 1.21 -0.98 -2.83
N VAL A 9 1.34 -1.80 -3.86
CA VAL A 9 0.19 -2.32 -4.62
C VAL A 9 0.21 -3.84 -4.68
N ALA A 10 -0.94 -4.44 -4.42
CA ALA A 10 -1.18 -5.86 -4.62
C ALA A 10 -2.62 -6.05 -5.09
N GLN A 11 -3.11 -7.29 -5.08
CA GLN A 11 -4.42 -7.58 -5.65
C GLN A 11 -5.57 -6.97 -4.86
N THR A 12 -5.59 -7.18 -3.54
CA THR A 12 -6.77 -6.84 -2.72
C THR A 12 -6.59 -5.66 -1.78
N GLY A 13 -5.37 -5.25 -1.50
CA GLY A 13 -5.11 -4.15 -0.57
C GLY A 13 -5.23 -4.49 0.90
N THR A 14 -5.32 -5.78 1.27
CA THR A 14 -5.59 -6.16 2.67
C THR A 14 -4.47 -6.89 3.38
N CYS A 15 -3.42 -7.31 2.70
CA CYS A 15 -2.39 -8.15 3.30
C CYS A 15 -0.97 -7.58 3.12
N ARG A 16 -0.20 -8.11 2.17
CA ARG A 16 1.22 -7.77 2.02
C ARG A 16 1.49 -6.28 1.83
N GLU A 17 0.74 -5.64 0.96
CA GLU A 17 0.90 -4.22 0.67
C GLU A 17 0.52 -3.37 1.87
N ALA A 18 -0.51 -3.76 2.61
CA ALA A 18 -0.92 -3.07 3.82
C ALA A 18 0.15 -3.21 4.92
N MET A 19 0.73 -4.41 5.04
CA MET A 19 1.84 -4.64 5.98
C MET A 19 3.05 -3.81 5.60
N ALA A 20 3.40 -3.79 4.31
CA ALA A 20 4.53 -3.02 3.83
C ALA A 20 4.36 -1.53 4.14
N ALA A 21 3.17 -0.99 3.90
CA ALA A 21 2.88 0.41 4.21
C ALA A 21 2.98 0.69 5.71
N GLY A 22 2.48 -0.23 6.54
CA GLY A 22 2.55 -0.09 7.99
C GLY A 22 3.99 -0.10 8.50
N ILE A 23 4.79 -1.03 8.00
CA ILE A 23 6.20 -1.13 8.39
C ILE A 23 6.96 0.11 7.94
N MET A 24 6.78 0.52 6.68
CA MET A 24 7.49 1.67 6.15
C MET A 24 7.09 2.96 6.87
N GLY A 25 5.82 3.09 7.23
CA GLY A 25 5.34 4.26 7.96
C GLY A 25 5.92 4.39 9.36
N ASP A 26 6.43 3.29 9.92
CA ASP A 26 7.04 3.29 11.24
C ASP A 26 8.50 3.76 11.22
N PHE A 27 9.10 3.88 10.04
CA PHE A 27 10.47 4.38 9.91
C PHE A 27 10.50 5.90 9.88
N THR A 28 11.54 6.45 10.50
CA THR A 28 11.81 7.89 10.42
C THR A 28 12.58 8.14 9.14
N LEU A 29 11.98 8.88 8.23
CA LEU A 29 12.59 9.20 6.94
C LEU A 29 13.20 10.61 6.97
N ARG A 30 14.28 10.79 6.20
CA ARG A 30 14.93 12.08 6.08
C ARG A 30 13.99 13.13 5.49
N HIS A 31 13.21 12.73 4.49
CA HIS A 31 12.16 13.55 3.89
C HIS A 31 10.82 12.89 4.11
N PRO A 32 9.80 13.64 4.52
CA PRO A 32 8.47 13.07 4.68
C PRO A 32 7.95 12.50 3.36
N LEU A 33 7.45 11.26 3.43
CA LEU A 33 6.80 10.60 2.31
C LEU A 33 5.38 10.24 2.71
N GLU A 34 4.44 10.45 1.82
CA GLU A 34 3.10 9.91 1.98
C GLU A 34 3.17 8.42 1.64
N ILE A 35 2.84 7.56 2.59
CA ILE A 35 2.92 6.11 2.42
C ILE A 35 1.51 5.56 2.26
N LEU A 36 1.26 4.93 1.13
CA LEU A 36 -0.06 4.41 0.80
C LEU A 36 0.00 2.94 0.45
N SER A 37 -1.13 2.25 0.58
CA SER A 37 -1.30 0.91 0.03
C SER A 37 -2.59 0.89 -0.78
N ARG A 38 -2.60 0.14 -1.87
CA ARG A 38 -3.75 0.06 -2.78
C ARG A 38 -3.91 -1.35 -3.30
N GLY A 39 -5.16 -1.71 -3.63
CA GLY A 39 -5.47 -2.97 -4.26
C GLY A 39 -5.87 -2.75 -5.72
N LEU A 40 -5.58 -3.72 -6.57
CA LEU A 40 -5.96 -3.67 -7.98
C LEU A 40 -7.45 -3.93 -8.18
N VAL A 41 -8.04 -4.77 -7.34
CA VAL A 41 -9.46 -5.09 -7.39
C VAL A 41 -10.03 -5.00 -5.98
N VAL A 42 -10.65 -3.87 -5.67
CA VAL A 42 -11.26 -3.63 -4.35
C VAL A 42 -12.73 -3.27 -4.60
N GLN A 43 -13.58 -4.28 -4.52
CA GLN A 43 -15.02 -4.07 -4.70
C GLN A 43 -15.67 -3.41 -3.49
N PHE A 44 -15.20 -3.80 -2.30
CA PHE A 44 -15.67 -3.24 -1.05
C PHE A 44 -14.47 -2.93 -0.17
N GLN A 45 -14.49 -1.82 0.53
CA GLN A 45 -13.45 -1.54 1.50
C GLN A 45 -13.52 -2.56 2.63
N GLU A 46 -12.39 -3.16 2.95
CA GLU A 46 -12.27 -4.19 3.97
C GLU A 46 -11.15 -3.84 4.94
N PRO A 47 -11.26 -4.30 6.20
CA PRO A 47 -10.16 -4.14 7.13
C PRO A 47 -8.96 -4.99 6.71
N MET A 48 -7.80 -4.72 7.31
CA MET A 48 -6.61 -5.50 7.06
C MET A 48 -6.86 -6.97 7.43
N ASN A 49 -6.24 -7.88 6.68
CA ASN A 49 -6.25 -9.31 7.01
C ASN A 49 -5.87 -9.50 8.47
N GLN A 50 -6.62 -10.32 9.21
CA GLN A 50 -6.44 -10.49 10.65
C GLN A 50 -5.06 -11.01 11.04
N LYS A 51 -4.51 -11.92 10.25
CA LYS A 51 -3.18 -12.47 10.53
C LYS A 51 -2.10 -11.42 10.31
N ALA A 52 -2.25 -10.62 9.26
CA ALA A 52 -1.32 -9.54 8.97
C ALA A 52 -1.35 -8.49 10.08
N GLU A 53 -2.54 -8.11 10.52
CA GLU A 53 -2.71 -7.15 11.60
C GLU A 53 -2.08 -7.65 12.89
N ALA A 54 -2.28 -8.94 13.21
CA ALA A 54 -1.70 -9.53 14.42
C ALA A 54 -0.17 -9.48 14.39
N VAL A 55 0.44 -9.74 13.24
CA VAL A 55 1.90 -9.67 13.09
C VAL A 55 2.39 -8.24 13.32
N LEU A 56 1.71 -7.24 12.74
CA LEU A 56 2.08 -5.85 12.93
C LEU A 56 1.93 -5.42 14.39
N ILE A 57 0.85 -5.79 15.04
CA ILE A 57 0.62 -5.46 16.44
C ILE A 57 1.70 -6.06 17.32
N SER A 58 2.11 -7.30 17.06
CA SER A 58 3.17 -7.95 17.84
C SER A 58 4.53 -7.26 17.64
N ASN A 59 4.67 -6.43 16.62
CA ASN A 59 5.86 -5.63 16.38
C ASN A 59 5.65 -4.15 16.72
N GLY A 60 4.59 -3.84 17.47
CA GLY A 60 4.34 -2.48 17.93
C GLY A 60 3.73 -1.55 16.91
N ILE A 61 3.23 -2.08 15.79
CA ILE A 61 2.64 -1.27 14.73
C ILE A 61 1.14 -1.45 14.76
N ASN A 62 0.41 -0.36 14.98
CA ASN A 62 -1.04 -0.36 15.05
C ASN A 62 -1.63 0.36 13.84
N MET A 63 -2.43 -0.36 13.07
CA MET A 63 -3.14 0.19 11.91
C MET A 63 -4.65 0.04 12.08
N GLU A 64 -5.16 0.32 13.28
CA GLU A 64 -6.60 0.34 13.47
C GLU A 64 -7.22 1.39 12.55
N ASN A 65 -8.43 1.17 12.11
CA ASN A 65 -9.11 2.02 11.12
C ASN A 65 -8.59 1.88 9.69
N TYR A 66 -7.62 0.98 9.46
CA TYR A 66 -7.18 0.71 8.09
C TYR A 66 -8.30 0.05 7.29
N VAL A 67 -8.52 0.54 6.08
CA VAL A 67 -9.41 -0.12 5.11
C VAL A 67 -8.73 -0.16 3.75
N SER A 68 -9.00 -1.23 2.99
CA SER A 68 -8.44 -1.37 1.66
C SER A 68 -9.03 -0.30 0.72
N GLN A 69 -8.22 0.15 -0.22
CA GLN A 69 -8.63 1.15 -1.19
C GLN A 69 -8.17 0.76 -2.59
N GLN A 70 -9.02 1.03 -3.57
CA GLN A 70 -8.74 0.75 -4.97
C GLN A 70 -7.66 1.68 -5.49
N LEU A 71 -6.71 1.14 -6.24
CA LEU A 71 -5.74 1.94 -6.99
C LEU A 71 -6.49 2.67 -8.10
N THR A 72 -6.33 3.98 -8.17
CA THR A 72 -6.96 4.81 -9.19
C THR A 72 -5.90 5.60 -9.94
N GLU A 73 -6.28 6.15 -11.08
CA GLU A 73 -5.40 6.98 -11.88
C GLU A 73 -4.91 8.20 -11.09
N GLU A 74 -5.73 8.69 -10.17
CA GLU A 74 -5.38 9.84 -9.33
C GLU A 74 -4.20 9.55 -8.39
N ASP A 75 -3.99 8.28 -8.03
CA ASP A 75 -2.85 7.88 -7.20
C ASP A 75 -1.53 7.94 -7.97
N LEU A 76 -1.58 7.78 -9.29
CA LEU A 76 -0.41 7.64 -10.16
C LEU A 76 0.09 8.99 -10.64
N THR A 77 0.63 9.77 -9.72
CA THR A 77 1.20 11.08 -10.01
C THR A 77 2.69 10.95 -10.33
N GLU A 78 3.28 12.01 -10.92
CA GLU A 78 4.69 11.98 -11.32
C GLU A 78 5.64 11.79 -10.14
N ASP A 79 5.22 12.22 -8.94
CA ASP A 79 6.02 12.12 -7.73
C ASP A 79 5.76 10.83 -6.95
N ALA A 80 5.02 9.89 -7.52
CA ALA A 80 4.71 8.63 -6.86
C ALA A 80 5.66 7.52 -7.29
N LEU A 81 6.25 6.83 -6.32
CA LEU A 81 6.99 5.60 -6.55
C LEU A 81 6.05 4.45 -6.20
N VAL A 82 5.79 3.59 -7.17
CA VAL A 82 4.87 2.46 -7.02
C VAL A 82 5.67 1.18 -6.87
N ILE A 83 5.45 0.47 -5.78
CA ILE A 83 6.09 -0.82 -5.53
C ILE A 83 5.02 -1.89 -5.52
N THR A 84 5.14 -2.86 -6.42
CA THR A 84 4.20 -3.97 -6.52
C THR A 84 4.73 -5.18 -5.76
N MET A 85 3.82 -5.95 -5.17
CA MET A 85 4.20 -7.13 -4.38
C MET A 85 4.59 -8.31 -5.27
N GLU A 86 4.09 -8.34 -6.50
CA GLU A 86 4.45 -9.35 -7.49
C GLU A 86 4.51 -8.71 -8.86
N GLU A 87 5.25 -9.33 -9.78
CA GLU A 87 5.39 -8.79 -11.13
C GLU A 87 4.07 -8.74 -11.88
N ILE A 88 3.17 -9.67 -11.65
CA ILE A 88 1.86 -9.65 -12.27
C ILE A 88 1.08 -8.39 -11.92
N HIS A 89 1.27 -7.85 -10.73
CA HIS A 89 0.62 -6.61 -10.31
C HIS A 89 1.12 -5.43 -11.15
N ARG A 90 2.41 -5.39 -11.42
CA ARG A 90 2.99 -4.36 -12.27
C ARG A 90 2.42 -4.43 -13.68
N GLU A 91 2.33 -5.64 -14.23
CA GLU A 91 1.76 -5.83 -15.57
C GLU A 91 0.31 -5.35 -15.65
N ARG A 92 -0.49 -5.63 -14.62
CA ARG A 92 -1.88 -5.19 -14.57
C ARG A 92 -2.02 -3.68 -14.50
N ILE A 93 -1.13 -3.02 -13.76
CA ILE A 93 -1.12 -1.56 -13.72
C ILE A 93 -0.86 -1.00 -15.10
N LEU A 94 0.12 -1.55 -15.81
CA LEU A 94 0.47 -1.08 -17.15
C LEU A 94 -0.66 -1.30 -18.15
N GLU A 95 -1.48 -2.34 -17.96
CA GLU A 95 -2.63 -2.59 -18.81
C GLU A 95 -3.81 -1.65 -18.52
N GLN A 96 -4.05 -1.32 -17.25
CA GLN A 96 -5.21 -0.52 -16.83
C GLN A 96 -4.99 0.97 -16.95
N PHE A 97 -3.75 1.40 -16.84
CA PHE A 97 -3.39 2.81 -16.80
C PHE A 97 -2.27 3.10 -17.82
#